data_b0e171ab2e25fc37ddd28bd4559287c0
#
_entry.id   b0e171ab2e25fc37ddd28bd4559287c0
#
_cell.length_a   1.000
_cell.length_b   1.000
_cell.length_c   1.000
_cell.angle_alpha   90.00
_cell.angle_beta   90.00
_cell.angle_gamma   90.00
#
_symmetry.space_group_name_H-M   'P 1'
#
loop_
_entity.id
_entity.type
_entity.pdbx_description
1 polymer ?
#
loop_
_entity_poly.entity_id
_entity_poly.type
_entity_poly.pdbx_seq_one_letter_code
_entity_poly.pdbx_strand_id
1 'polypeptide(L)'
;MFDICAFIRNFAPFLRNMKAKQVLDALEQYAPLPLQDSYDNAGLQIGLTAEQEVAGALLCLDVTEAVIDEAERMGCNLIVAHHPLLFRGLKSITGQNYVERCVIKAIQKGIGIYAAHTNLDNAEGGVNYRIAEKVGLKNLSFLDAKPGLSAGAGVMGELAVEEDEQTFLERVKALFGIRCMRHNQLCGRKIRRVALCGGAGGFLLSNAIAQGADAFLTGEMRYHDYFGHEGELLIAEMGHYESEQYTIDIFAEVLSRRFPELKIVKTSLNTNPINYL
;
A
#
# COMPACT_ATOMS: atom_id res chain seq x y z
N MET A 1 54.40 -21.42 -6.18
CA MET A 1 53.03 -21.92 -6.15
C MET A 1 52.24 -20.87 -5.37
N PHE A 2 51.65 -19.91 -6.09
CA PHE A 2 50.90 -18.80 -5.45
C PHE A 2 49.55 -19.35 -4.94
N ASP A 3 49.31 -19.09 -3.66
CA ASP A 3 48.11 -19.56 -2.97
C ASP A 3 46.86 -18.81 -3.46
N ILE A 4 46.18 -19.40 -4.44
CA ILE A 4 44.92 -18.88 -5.02
C ILE A 4 43.81 -18.80 -3.98
N CYS A 5 43.88 -19.61 -2.90
CA CYS A 5 42.90 -19.57 -1.82
C CYS A 5 42.93 -18.31 -0.96
N ALA A 6 44.10 -17.64 -0.86
CA ALA A 6 44.25 -16.39 -0.12
C ALA A 6 43.68 -15.18 -0.90
N PHE A 7 43.65 -15.26 -2.25
CA PHE A 7 43.16 -14.18 -3.11
C PHE A 7 41.63 -14.13 -3.18
N ILE A 8 40.97 -15.28 -3.02
CA ILE A 8 39.49 -15.38 -3.07
C ILE A 8 38.85 -14.88 -1.76
N ARG A 9 39.57 -14.90 -0.63
CA ARG A 9 39.06 -14.40 0.67
C ARG A 9 38.98 -12.87 0.78
N ASN A 10 39.62 -12.12 -0.12
CA ASN A 10 39.66 -10.65 -0.08
C ASN A 10 38.66 -9.99 -1.05
N PHE A 11 37.87 -10.76 -1.80
CA PHE A 11 36.82 -10.27 -2.68
C PHE A 11 35.42 -10.77 -2.27
N ALA A 12 35.19 -11.06 -0.97
CA ALA A 12 33.83 -10.99 -0.48
C ALA A 12 33.44 -9.49 -0.58
N PRO A 13 32.45 -9.11 -1.40
CA PRO A 13 31.97 -7.73 -1.36
C PRO A 13 31.61 -7.46 0.10
N PHE A 14 32.02 -6.31 0.61
CA PHE A 14 31.55 -5.78 1.88
C PHE A 14 30.02 -5.77 1.80
N LEU A 15 29.36 -6.86 2.18
CA LEU A 15 27.96 -6.88 2.55
C LEU A 15 27.87 -5.89 3.72
N ARG A 16 27.59 -4.64 3.42
CA ARG A 16 27.27 -3.66 4.46
C ARG A 16 26.02 -4.19 5.13
N ASN A 17 26.22 -4.80 6.31
CA ASN A 17 25.11 -5.28 7.13
C ASN A 17 24.16 -4.11 7.39
N MET A 18 22.99 -4.16 6.77
CA MET A 18 22.00 -3.10 6.83
C MET A 18 21.32 -3.14 8.19
N LYS A 19 21.38 -2.03 8.94
CA LYS A 19 20.68 -1.95 10.23
C LYS A 19 19.19 -1.70 10.07
N ALA A 20 18.38 -2.27 10.94
CA ALA A 20 16.93 -2.10 10.94
C ALA A 20 16.56 -0.60 10.91
N LYS A 21 17.19 0.20 11.77
CA LYS A 21 16.98 1.64 11.80
C LYS A 21 17.14 2.30 10.42
N GLN A 22 18.16 1.94 9.66
CA GLN A 22 18.42 2.56 8.35
C GLN A 22 17.30 2.23 7.34
N VAL A 23 16.80 0.99 7.38
CA VAL A 23 15.71 0.54 6.50
C VAL A 23 14.40 1.23 6.86
N LEU A 24 14.09 1.30 8.16
CA LEU A 24 12.87 1.97 8.65
C LEU A 24 12.92 3.48 8.40
N ASP A 25 14.06 4.14 8.68
CA ASP A 25 14.26 5.57 8.41
C ASP A 25 14.03 5.90 6.92
N ALA A 26 14.41 5.00 5.98
CA ALA A 26 14.19 5.25 4.56
C ALA A 26 12.70 5.19 4.18
N LEU A 27 11.93 4.29 4.78
CA LEU A 27 10.48 4.21 4.60
C LEU A 27 9.79 5.44 5.22
N GLU A 28 10.23 5.85 6.42
CA GLU A 28 9.68 7.01 7.13
C GLU A 28 10.09 8.36 6.52
N GLN A 29 11.22 8.43 5.81
CA GLN A 29 11.56 9.60 4.99
C GLN A 29 10.66 9.75 3.78
N TYR A 30 10.19 8.64 3.20
CA TYR A 30 9.27 8.64 2.07
C TYR A 30 7.83 8.93 2.52
N ALA A 31 7.38 8.28 3.57
CA ALA A 31 6.05 8.43 4.16
C ALA A 31 6.17 8.65 5.68
N PRO A 32 6.38 9.88 6.14
CA PRO A 32 6.56 10.20 7.56
C PRO A 32 5.39 9.73 8.43
N LEU A 33 5.70 9.08 9.55
CA LEU A 33 4.67 8.58 10.49
C LEU A 33 3.65 9.64 10.94
N PRO A 34 4.02 10.94 11.15
CA PRO A 34 3.02 11.97 11.49
C PRO A 34 1.95 12.22 10.43
N LEU A 35 2.09 11.70 9.21
CA LEU A 35 1.07 11.77 8.18
C LEU A 35 -0.08 10.78 8.39
N GLN A 36 0.09 9.78 9.25
CA GLN A 36 -0.97 8.81 9.55
C GLN A 36 -2.20 9.47 10.15
N ASP A 37 -3.34 8.86 9.96
CA ASP A 37 -4.58 9.29 10.58
C ASP A 37 -4.61 8.92 12.08
N SER A 38 -5.37 9.67 12.88
CA SER A 38 -5.35 9.57 14.34
C SER A 38 -5.79 8.20 14.89
N TYR A 39 -6.49 7.42 14.12
CA TYR A 39 -6.96 6.07 14.49
C TYR A 39 -5.99 4.96 14.06
N ASP A 40 -4.97 5.31 13.28
CA ASP A 40 -4.06 4.35 12.66
C ASP A 40 -2.92 3.93 13.60
N ASN A 41 -2.23 2.86 13.23
CA ASN A 41 -1.06 2.33 13.92
C ASN A 41 0.04 1.95 12.92
N ALA A 42 0.51 2.92 12.13
CA ALA A 42 1.65 2.72 11.23
C ALA A 42 2.97 2.69 12.03
N GLY A 43 4.02 2.14 11.43
CA GLY A 43 5.35 2.01 12.02
C GLY A 43 5.74 0.58 12.38
N LEU A 44 6.78 0.45 13.22
CA LEU A 44 7.26 -0.85 13.66
C LEU A 44 6.27 -1.50 14.64
N GLN A 45 5.73 -2.64 14.26
CA GLN A 45 4.68 -3.35 15.00
C GLN A 45 5.24 -4.47 15.86
N ILE A 46 6.18 -5.24 15.31
CA ILE A 46 6.86 -6.35 15.99
C ILE A 46 8.36 -6.18 15.73
N GLY A 47 9.13 -6.28 16.76
CA GLY A 47 10.32 -5.80 16.90
C GLY A 47 11.67 -6.15 16.50
N LEU A 48 12.32 -5.55 15.60
CA LEU A 48 13.77 -5.48 15.48
C LEU A 48 14.30 -4.38 16.42
N THR A 49 15.46 -4.59 17.03
CA THR A 49 16.16 -3.47 17.66
C THR A 49 16.79 -2.59 16.56
N ALA A 50 17.00 -1.31 16.86
CA ALA A 50 17.59 -0.35 15.92
C ALA A 50 18.90 -0.84 15.27
N GLU A 51 19.71 -1.56 16.05
CA GLU A 51 21.02 -2.07 15.65
C GLU A 51 20.97 -3.48 15.04
N GLN A 52 19.82 -4.13 15.02
CA GLN A 52 19.70 -5.47 14.43
C GLN A 52 19.90 -5.41 12.91
N GLU A 53 20.61 -6.39 12.37
CA GLU A 53 20.85 -6.50 10.93
C GLU A 53 19.62 -7.02 10.22
N VAL A 54 19.30 -6.41 9.07
CA VAL A 54 18.27 -6.87 8.16
C VAL A 54 18.91 -7.74 7.08
N ALA A 55 18.65 -9.03 7.15
CA ALA A 55 19.13 -10.01 6.17
C ALA A 55 18.34 -9.95 4.84
N GLY A 56 17.12 -9.47 4.90
CA GLY A 56 16.24 -9.25 3.77
C GLY A 56 14.87 -8.75 4.22
N ALA A 57 14.17 -8.07 3.33
CA ALA A 57 12.82 -7.57 3.52
C ALA A 57 11.84 -8.30 2.59
N LEU A 58 10.74 -8.84 3.13
CA LEU A 58 9.61 -9.34 2.37
C LEU A 58 8.51 -8.27 2.38
N LEU A 59 7.98 -7.94 1.20
CA LEU A 59 6.98 -6.91 0.98
C LEU A 59 5.62 -7.54 0.72
N CYS A 60 4.58 -7.07 1.41
CA CYS A 60 3.22 -7.59 1.25
C CYS A 60 2.18 -6.47 1.46
N LEU A 61 0.94 -6.75 1.09
CA LEU A 61 -0.19 -5.90 1.46
C LEU A 61 -0.62 -6.23 2.89
N ASP A 62 -0.92 -7.49 3.14
CA ASP A 62 -1.39 -7.99 4.44
C ASP A 62 -0.42 -9.00 5.04
N VAL A 63 -0.30 -8.99 6.37
CA VAL A 63 0.48 -9.98 7.11
C VAL A 63 -0.43 -11.15 7.48
N THR A 64 -0.05 -12.35 7.01
CA THR A 64 -0.70 -13.62 7.37
C THR A 64 0.34 -14.60 7.90
N GLU A 65 -0.11 -15.70 8.54
CA GLU A 65 0.79 -16.77 8.97
C GLU A 65 1.60 -17.35 7.79
N ALA A 66 0.98 -17.45 6.60
CA ALA A 66 1.65 -17.93 5.38
C ALA A 66 2.72 -16.95 4.86
N VAL A 67 2.47 -15.63 4.96
CA VAL A 67 3.45 -14.59 4.60
C VAL A 67 4.67 -14.64 5.53
N ILE A 68 4.45 -14.91 6.83
CA ILE A 68 5.56 -15.08 7.80
C ILE A 68 6.38 -16.33 7.46
N ASP A 69 5.72 -17.45 7.08
CA ASP A 69 6.42 -18.65 6.63
C ASP A 69 7.20 -18.42 5.34
N GLU A 70 6.64 -17.63 4.42
CA GLU A 70 7.35 -17.23 3.19
C GLU A 70 8.59 -16.39 3.53
N ALA A 71 8.48 -15.42 4.43
CA ALA A 71 9.61 -14.59 4.85
C ALA A 71 10.74 -15.44 5.44
N GLU A 72 10.43 -16.39 6.33
CA GLU A 72 11.40 -17.33 6.87
C GLU A 72 12.08 -18.16 5.78
N ARG A 73 11.27 -18.80 4.91
CA ARG A 73 11.78 -19.62 3.80
C ARG A 73 12.69 -18.83 2.86
N MET A 74 12.36 -17.55 2.64
CA MET A 74 13.15 -16.64 1.82
C MET A 74 14.33 -16.02 2.58
N GLY A 75 14.55 -16.33 3.85
CA GLY A 75 15.62 -15.75 4.67
C GLY A 75 15.48 -14.25 4.88
N CYS A 76 14.24 -13.74 4.93
CA CYS A 76 13.92 -12.36 5.27
C CYS A 76 13.54 -12.28 6.75
N ASN A 77 14.16 -11.36 7.49
CA ASN A 77 13.85 -11.14 8.90
C ASN A 77 13.10 -9.82 9.15
N LEU A 78 12.68 -9.14 8.08
CA LEU A 78 11.79 -7.99 8.11
C LEU A 78 10.65 -8.21 7.12
N ILE A 79 9.42 -7.98 7.56
CA ILE A 79 8.24 -7.85 6.70
C ILE A 79 7.86 -6.36 6.67
N VAL A 80 7.69 -5.81 5.47
CA VAL A 80 7.15 -4.48 5.24
C VAL A 80 5.77 -4.65 4.62
N ALA A 81 4.75 -4.29 5.39
CA ALA A 81 3.35 -4.43 5.00
C ALA A 81 2.69 -3.06 4.79
N HIS A 82 1.63 -3.04 3.99
CA HIS A 82 0.76 -1.87 3.94
C HIS A 82 -0.17 -1.84 5.16
N HIS A 83 -0.95 -2.88 5.34
CA HIS A 83 -1.89 -2.96 6.46
C HIS A 83 -1.20 -3.34 7.77
N PRO A 84 -1.46 -2.59 8.86
CA PRO A 84 -0.92 -2.92 10.17
C PRO A 84 -1.55 -4.20 10.72
N LEU A 85 -0.70 -5.17 11.06
CA LEU A 85 -1.16 -6.38 11.75
C LEU A 85 -1.81 -6.04 13.10
N LEU A 86 -1.21 -5.07 13.82
CA LEU A 86 -1.68 -4.59 15.11
C LEU A 86 -2.49 -3.29 14.95
N PHE A 87 -3.54 -3.32 14.13
CA PHE A 87 -4.42 -2.14 13.94
C PHE A 87 -5.11 -1.73 15.25
N ARG A 88 -5.43 -2.71 16.10
CA ARG A 88 -5.96 -2.49 17.46
C ARG A 88 -5.03 -3.11 18.48
N GLY A 89 -4.90 -2.46 19.65
CA GLY A 89 -4.09 -2.97 20.74
C GLY A 89 -4.56 -4.35 21.22
N LEU A 90 -3.62 -5.26 21.44
CA LEU A 90 -3.88 -6.59 21.99
C LEU A 90 -3.98 -6.54 23.52
N LYS A 91 -4.96 -7.22 24.10
CA LYS A 91 -5.09 -7.39 25.56
C LYS A 91 -4.41 -8.68 26.05
N SER A 92 -4.22 -9.64 25.16
CA SER A 92 -3.55 -10.92 25.42
C SER A 92 -2.91 -11.45 24.15
N ILE A 93 -1.96 -12.37 24.28
CA ILE A 93 -1.33 -13.06 23.16
C ILE A 93 -1.37 -14.56 23.50
N THR A 94 -2.44 -15.22 23.09
CA THR A 94 -2.74 -16.63 23.43
C THR A 94 -2.96 -17.51 22.20
N GLY A 95 -2.90 -16.92 20.98
CA GLY A 95 -3.09 -17.64 19.73
C GLY A 95 -4.56 -17.90 19.35
N GLN A 96 -5.52 -17.27 20.02
CA GLN A 96 -6.95 -17.52 19.79
C GLN A 96 -7.46 -16.96 18.44
N ASN A 97 -6.87 -15.88 17.94
CA ASN A 97 -7.20 -15.30 16.65
C ASN A 97 -5.98 -15.23 15.74
N TYR A 98 -6.20 -14.89 14.46
CA TYR A 98 -5.13 -14.89 13.47
C TYR A 98 -4.03 -13.86 13.78
N VAL A 99 -4.39 -12.69 14.34
CA VAL A 99 -3.43 -11.63 14.71
C VAL A 99 -2.49 -12.15 15.80
N GLU A 100 -3.04 -12.74 16.88
CA GLU A 100 -2.23 -13.32 17.95
C GLU A 100 -1.31 -14.43 17.44
N ARG A 101 -1.80 -15.31 16.54
CA ARG A 101 -0.97 -16.37 15.93
C ARG A 101 0.16 -15.79 15.07
N CYS A 102 -0.12 -14.76 14.28
CA CYS A 102 0.93 -14.04 13.51
C CYS A 102 1.96 -13.42 14.44
N VAL A 103 1.55 -12.75 15.52
CA VAL A 103 2.45 -12.16 16.52
C VAL A 103 3.36 -13.21 17.13
N ILE A 104 2.79 -14.32 17.66
CA ILE A 104 3.55 -15.41 18.24
C ILE A 104 4.57 -15.96 17.24
N LYS A 105 4.11 -16.24 16.01
CA LYS A 105 4.93 -16.79 14.94
C LYS A 105 6.09 -15.87 14.56
N ALA A 106 5.82 -14.57 14.36
CA ALA A 106 6.84 -13.60 14.01
C ALA A 106 7.90 -13.47 15.10
N ILE A 107 7.49 -13.42 16.38
CA ILE A 107 8.43 -13.37 17.52
C ILE A 107 9.28 -14.65 17.59
N GLN A 108 8.67 -15.83 17.48
CA GLN A 108 9.39 -17.10 17.53
C GLN A 108 10.42 -17.26 16.40
N LYS A 109 10.13 -16.67 15.22
CA LYS A 109 11.02 -16.72 14.05
C LYS A 109 12.01 -15.55 13.99
N GLY A 110 11.95 -14.60 14.93
CA GLY A 110 12.80 -13.40 14.93
C GLY A 110 12.55 -12.49 13.73
N ILE A 111 11.30 -12.44 13.22
CA ILE A 111 10.89 -11.63 12.10
C ILE A 111 10.24 -10.36 12.62
N GLY A 112 10.79 -9.18 12.23
CA GLY A 112 10.17 -7.89 12.48
C GLY A 112 9.05 -7.59 11.49
N ILE A 113 8.04 -6.83 11.92
CA ILE A 113 6.92 -6.39 11.08
C ILE A 113 6.80 -4.88 11.18
N TYR A 114 6.88 -4.20 10.04
CA TYR A 114 6.68 -2.77 9.87
C TYR A 114 5.47 -2.54 8.97
N ALA A 115 4.63 -1.56 9.29
CA ALA A 115 3.51 -1.16 8.47
C ALA A 115 3.64 0.30 8.03
N ALA A 116 3.41 0.58 6.73
CA ALA A 116 3.20 1.93 6.21
C ALA A 116 1.80 1.95 5.58
N HIS A 117 0.86 2.53 6.31
CA HIS A 117 -0.56 2.50 6.06
C HIS A 117 -1.07 3.90 5.68
N THR A 118 -1.91 4.53 6.47
CA THR A 118 -2.46 5.85 6.12
C THR A 118 -1.40 6.95 6.01
N ASN A 119 -0.24 6.79 6.63
CA ASN A 119 0.90 7.68 6.38
C ASN A 119 1.39 7.59 4.93
N LEU A 120 1.35 6.40 4.31
CA LEU A 120 1.70 6.22 2.91
C LEU A 120 0.56 6.63 1.97
N ASP A 121 -0.71 6.43 2.37
CA ASP A 121 -1.87 6.90 1.61
C ASP A 121 -1.89 8.42 1.50
N ASN A 122 -1.51 9.11 2.58
CA ASN A 122 -1.51 10.56 2.69
C ASN A 122 -0.23 11.22 2.15
N ALA A 123 0.81 10.44 1.79
CA ALA A 123 2.06 10.98 1.26
C ALA A 123 1.96 11.33 -0.22
N GLU A 124 2.63 12.41 -0.65
CA GLU A 124 2.87 12.67 -2.06
C GLU A 124 3.69 11.51 -2.68
N GLY A 125 3.26 11.00 -3.83
CA GLY A 125 3.85 9.81 -4.46
C GLY A 125 3.43 8.49 -3.82
N GLY A 126 2.60 8.50 -2.77
CA GLY A 126 2.11 7.31 -2.08
C GLY A 126 1.02 6.55 -2.86
N VAL A 127 0.21 5.77 -2.13
CA VAL A 127 -0.74 4.81 -2.72
C VAL A 127 -1.69 5.48 -3.70
N ASN A 128 -2.33 6.60 -3.30
CA ASN A 128 -3.29 7.30 -4.15
C ASN A 128 -2.64 7.88 -5.41
N TYR A 129 -1.41 8.36 -5.33
CA TYR A 129 -0.62 8.79 -6.49
C TYR A 129 -0.31 7.62 -7.43
N ARG A 130 0.03 6.44 -6.88
CA ARG A 130 0.28 5.24 -7.68
C ARG A 130 -0.96 4.77 -8.42
N ILE A 131 -2.14 4.83 -7.77
CA ILE A 131 -3.43 4.54 -8.43
C ILE A 131 -3.66 5.55 -9.56
N ALA A 132 -3.47 6.86 -9.30
CA ALA A 132 -3.66 7.92 -10.29
C ALA A 132 -2.73 7.77 -11.50
N GLU A 133 -1.45 7.47 -11.28
CA GLU A 133 -0.49 7.19 -12.35
C GLU A 133 -0.93 6.01 -13.21
N LYS A 134 -1.39 4.93 -12.58
CA LYS A 134 -1.85 3.72 -13.26
C LYS A 134 -3.11 3.98 -14.08
N VAL A 135 -4.03 4.82 -13.59
CA VAL A 135 -5.21 5.28 -14.34
C VAL A 135 -4.82 6.22 -15.48
N GLY A 136 -3.63 6.84 -15.43
CA GLY A 136 -3.12 7.76 -16.43
C GLY A 136 -3.51 9.22 -16.19
N LEU A 137 -3.83 9.57 -14.95
CA LEU A 137 -4.20 10.93 -14.56
C LEU A 137 -2.99 11.87 -14.59
N LYS A 138 -3.23 13.14 -14.91
CA LYS A 138 -2.28 14.25 -14.90
C LYS A 138 -2.80 15.36 -13.98
N ASN A 139 -1.94 16.36 -13.70
CA ASN A 139 -2.30 17.51 -12.88
C ASN A 139 -2.86 17.12 -11.52
N LEU A 140 -2.13 16.21 -10.84
CA LEU A 140 -2.57 15.63 -9.57
C LEU A 140 -2.58 16.64 -8.44
N SER A 141 -3.60 16.61 -7.63
CA SER A 141 -3.71 17.34 -6.35
C SER A 141 -4.39 16.47 -5.31
N PHE A 142 -4.12 16.72 -4.03
CA PHE A 142 -4.84 16.02 -2.97
C PHE A 142 -6.33 16.40 -2.97
N LEU A 143 -7.18 15.40 -2.77
CA LEU A 143 -8.62 15.60 -2.69
C LEU A 143 -9.03 16.21 -1.34
N ASP A 144 -8.34 15.86 -0.27
CA ASP A 144 -8.44 16.48 1.06
C ASP A 144 -7.03 16.78 1.58
N ALA A 145 -6.53 17.98 1.23
CA ALA A 145 -5.17 18.40 1.57
C ALA A 145 -5.01 18.70 3.06
N LYS A 146 -3.94 18.23 3.68
CA LYS A 146 -3.57 18.58 5.06
C LYS A 146 -2.95 20.00 5.08
N PRO A 147 -3.49 20.95 5.89
CA PRO A 147 -3.02 22.32 5.88
C PRO A 147 -1.52 22.46 6.16
N GLY A 148 -0.81 23.19 5.28
CA GLY A 148 0.62 23.46 5.44
C GLY A 148 1.56 22.30 5.16
N LEU A 149 1.04 21.17 4.66
CA LEU A 149 1.83 19.97 4.29
C LEU A 149 1.61 19.61 2.83
N SER A 150 2.62 19.03 2.19
CA SER A 150 2.47 18.34 0.90
C SER A 150 1.96 16.92 1.14
N ALA A 151 0.75 16.83 1.70
CA ALA A 151 0.12 15.58 2.11
C ALA A 151 -1.41 15.75 2.14
N GLY A 152 -2.15 14.65 2.02
CA GLY A 152 -3.61 14.68 2.07
C GLY A 152 -4.23 13.34 1.70
N ALA A 153 -5.52 13.18 1.97
CA ALA A 153 -6.26 11.99 1.64
C ALA A 153 -6.81 12.06 0.21
N GLY A 154 -6.70 10.94 -0.52
CA GLY A 154 -7.16 10.83 -1.90
C GLY A 154 -6.48 11.80 -2.86
N VAL A 155 -6.74 11.63 -4.15
CA VAL A 155 -6.15 12.43 -5.23
C VAL A 155 -7.22 12.79 -6.26
N MET A 156 -7.15 14.02 -6.77
CA MET A 156 -7.87 14.49 -7.94
C MET A 156 -6.88 14.63 -9.10
N GLY A 157 -7.29 14.24 -10.30
CA GLY A 157 -6.50 14.44 -11.52
C GLY A 157 -7.36 14.49 -12.77
N GLU A 158 -6.72 14.63 -13.92
CA GLU A 158 -7.40 14.73 -15.21
C GLU A 158 -6.89 13.69 -16.20
N LEU A 159 -7.80 13.09 -16.95
CA LEU A 159 -7.45 12.30 -18.14
C LEU A 159 -6.94 13.24 -19.25
N ALA A 160 -5.93 12.79 -19.99
CA ALA A 160 -5.41 13.54 -21.13
C ALA A 160 -6.48 13.72 -22.24
N VAL A 161 -7.32 12.70 -22.42
CA VAL A 161 -8.45 12.68 -23.33
C VAL A 161 -9.67 12.18 -22.56
N GLU A 162 -10.81 12.87 -22.73
CA GLU A 162 -12.05 12.43 -22.10
C GLU A 162 -12.57 11.12 -22.69
N GLU A 163 -13.17 10.29 -21.86
CA GLU A 163 -13.70 8.97 -22.21
C GLU A 163 -15.19 8.87 -21.90
N ASP A 164 -15.91 7.96 -22.58
CA ASP A 164 -17.25 7.54 -22.15
C ASP A 164 -17.16 6.77 -20.84
N GLU A 165 -18.17 6.90 -19.99
CA GLU A 165 -18.23 6.23 -18.68
C GLU A 165 -17.99 4.71 -18.79
N GLN A 166 -18.65 4.04 -19.73
CA GLN A 166 -18.49 2.61 -19.94
C GLN A 166 -17.04 2.24 -20.33
N THR A 167 -16.47 2.98 -21.28
CA THR A 167 -15.07 2.80 -21.72
C THR A 167 -14.10 3.00 -20.56
N PHE A 168 -14.33 4.03 -19.74
CA PHE A 168 -13.53 4.32 -18.56
C PHE A 168 -13.59 3.19 -17.54
N LEU A 169 -14.79 2.71 -17.19
CA LEU A 169 -14.97 1.59 -16.24
C LEU A 169 -14.29 0.31 -16.74
N GLU A 170 -14.46 -0.05 -18.01
CA GLU A 170 -13.83 -1.24 -18.59
C GLU A 170 -12.31 -1.14 -18.59
N ARG A 171 -11.76 0.04 -18.91
CA ARG A 171 -10.33 0.29 -18.86
C ARG A 171 -9.77 0.20 -17.44
N VAL A 172 -10.42 0.83 -16.45
CA VAL A 172 -10.03 0.74 -15.04
C VAL A 172 -10.09 -0.71 -14.57
N LYS A 173 -11.17 -1.42 -14.91
CA LYS A 173 -11.34 -2.84 -14.57
C LYS A 173 -10.19 -3.69 -15.11
N ALA A 174 -9.79 -3.47 -16.36
CA ALA A 174 -8.67 -4.19 -16.99
C ALA A 174 -7.32 -3.83 -16.35
N LEU A 175 -7.06 -2.53 -16.08
CA LEU A 175 -5.81 -2.05 -15.48
C LEU A 175 -5.51 -2.63 -14.10
N PHE A 176 -6.55 -2.84 -13.29
CA PHE A 176 -6.42 -3.33 -11.92
C PHE A 176 -6.75 -4.81 -11.77
N GLY A 177 -7.10 -5.51 -12.86
CA GLY A 177 -7.46 -6.93 -12.81
C GLY A 177 -8.75 -7.20 -12.02
N ILE A 178 -9.66 -6.24 -11.99
CA ILE A 178 -10.89 -6.29 -11.20
C ILE A 178 -11.86 -7.32 -11.80
N ARG A 179 -12.26 -8.31 -11.02
CA ARG A 179 -13.22 -9.33 -11.47
C ARG A 179 -14.66 -8.82 -11.44
N CYS A 180 -15.03 -8.08 -10.40
CA CYS A 180 -16.37 -7.52 -10.24
C CYS A 180 -16.23 -6.08 -9.74
N MET A 181 -16.71 -5.10 -10.52
CA MET A 181 -16.75 -3.69 -10.17
C MET A 181 -18.19 -3.29 -9.89
N ARG A 182 -18.44 -2.62 -8.78
CA ARG A 182 -19.75 -2.00 -8.47
C ARG A 182 -19.70 -0.54 -8.87
N HIS A 183 -20.81 -0.04 -9.42
CA HIS A 183 -20.94 1.38 -9.75
C HIS A 183 -22.42 1.82 -9.64
N ASN A 184 -22.66 3.14 -9.50
CA ASN A 184 -24.00 3.71 -9.59
C ASN A 184 -24.48 3.76 -11.05
N GLN A 185 -25.70 4.28 -11.24
CA GLN A 185 -26.23 4.52 -12.58
C GLN A 185 -25.32 5.47 -13.37
N LEU A 186 -25.05 5.16 -14.64
CA LEU A 186 -24.29 6.02 -15.54
C LEU A 186 -24.99 7.37 -15.71
N CYS A 187 -24.20 8.44 -15.71
CA CYS A 187 -24.68 9.83 -15.82
C CYS A 187 -24.88 10.27 -17.26
N GLY A 188 -24.39 9.48 -18.24
CA GLY A 188 -24.43 9.84 -19.66
C GLY A 188 -23.47 10.97 -20.06
N ARG A 189 -22.37 11.10 -19.31
CA ARG A 189 -21.35 12.17 -19.51
C ARG A 189 -20.00 11.60 -19.92
N LYS A 190 -19.12 12.49 -20.35
CA LYS A 190 -17.71 12.16 -20.53
C LYS A 190 -16.98 12.29 -19.20
N ILE A 191 -16.03 11.42 -18.98
CA ILE A 191 -15.11 11.45 -17.84
C ILE A 191 -13.83 12.16 -18.24
N ARG A 192 -13.49 13.23 -17.54
CA ARG A 192 -12.23 13.93 -17.63
C ARG A 192 -11.58 14.11 -16.27
N ARG A 193 -12.31 14.61 -15.29
CA ARG A 193 -11.83 14.85 -13.92
C ARG A 193 -12.17 13.65 -13.05
N VAL A 194 -11.14 13.03 -12.51
CA VAL A 194 -11.28 11.81 -11.71
C VAL A 194 -10.73 12.05 -10.31
N ALA A 195 -11.58 11.88 -9.31
CA ALA A 195 -11.19 11.77 -7.93
C ALA A 195 -10.98 10.29 -7.57
N LEU A 196 -10.03 9.99 -6.72
CA LEU A 196 -9.80 8.62 -6.27
C LEU A 196 -9.25 8.54 -4.85
N CYS A 197 -9.55 7.42 -4.18
CA CYS A 197 -8.94 7.02 -2.93
C CYS A 197 -8.95 5.49 -2.85
N GLY A 198 -7.77 4.87 -2.72
CA GLY A 198 -7.63 3.43 -2.48
C GLY A 198 -8.27 3.00 -1.17
N GLY A 199 -8.44 1.68 -0.97
CA GLY A 199 -9.01 1.13 0.25
C GLY A 199 -10.41 1.67 0.59
N ALA A 200 -10.65 1.97 1.85
CA ALA A 200 -11.93 2.46 2.37
C ALA A 200 -12.12 3.97 2.17
N GLY A 201 -11.96 4.47 0.94
CA GLY A 201 -11.97 5.89 0.60
C GLY A 201 -13.34 6.57 0.50
N GLY A 202 -14.44 5.84 0.74
CA GLY A 202 -15.81 6.37 0.56
C GLY A 202 -16.12 7.66 1.32
N PHE A 203 -15.39 7.98 2.39
CA PHE A 203 -15.55 9.21 3.17
C PHE A 203 -15.20 10.49 2.38
N LEU A 204 -14.48 10.38 1.26
CA LEU A 204 -14.09 11.49 0.39
C LEU A 204 -15.09 11.80 -0.72
N LEU A 205 -16.23 11.09 -0.80
CA LEU A 205 -17.21 11.32 -1.85
C LEU A 205 -17.69 12.77 -1.92
N SER A 206 -17.97 13.40 -0.77
CA SER A 206 -18.39 14.80 -0.72
C SER A 206 -17.30 15.76 -1.21
N ASN A 207 -16.02 15.46 -0.96
CA ASN A 207 -14.89 16.24 -1.46
C ASN A 207 -14.79 16.12 -3.00
N ALA A 208 -15.01 14.91 -3.54
CA ALA A 208 -15.02 14.66 -4.99
C ALA A 208 -16.12 15.47 -5.69
N ILE A 209 -17.33 15.46 -5.14
CA ILE A 209 -18.46 16.24 -5.66
C ILE A 209 -18.16 17.74 -5.59
N ALA A 210 -17.74 18.24 -4.43
CA ALA A 210 -17.46 19.67 -4.22
C ALA A 210 -16.37 20.20 -5.15
N GLN A 211 -15.41 19.35 -5.57
CA GLN A 211 -14.36 19.72 -6.51
C GLN A 211 -14.74 19.44 -7.98
N GLY A 212 -15.97 19.00 -8.23
CA GLY A 212 -16.50 18.79 -9.58
C GLY A 212 -15.82 17.64 -10.33
N ALA A 213 -15.62 16.51 -9.66
CA ALA A 213 -15.21 15.27 -10.32
C ALA A 213 -16.31 14.75 -11.23
N ASP A 214 -15.95 14.15 -12.36
CA ASP A 214 -16.85 13.41 -13.23
C ASP A 214 -16.99 11.94 -12.73
N ALA A 215 -15.90 11.41 -12.13
CA ALA A 215 -15.89 10.08 -11.53
C ALA A 215 -15.14 10.07 -10.19
N PHE A 216 -15.60 9.20 -9.28
CA PHE A 216 -14.93 8.86 -8.04
C PHE A 216 -14.63 7.36 -7.98
N LEU A 217 -13.34 7.02 -7.92
CA LEU A 217 -12.84 5.65 -7.79
C LEU A 217 -12.46 5.40 -6.34
N THR A 218 -12.92 4.29 -5.74
CA THR A 218 -12.51 3.89 -4.38
C THR A 218 -12.43 2.38 -4.24
N GLY A 219 -11.72 1.87 -3.24
CA GLY A 219 -11.67 0.44 -2.96
C GLY A 219 -12.97 -0.06 -2.34
N GLU A 220 -13.56 0.71 -1.41
CA GLU A 220 -14.78 0.33 -0.70
C GLU A 220 -15.79 1.47 -0.62
N MET A 221 -17.07 1.13 -0.81
CA MET A 221 -18.19 2.04 -0.69
C MET A 221 -19.36 1.35 0.01
N ARG A 222 -19.95 1.98 1.02
CA ARG A 222 -21.13 1.43 1.69
C ARG A 222 -22.37 1.57 0.79
N TYR A 223 -23.29 0.62 0.87
CA TYR A 223 -24.50 0.58 0.07
C TYR A 223 -25.27 1.91 0.05
N HIS A 224 -25.45 2.53 1.21
CA HIS A 224 -26.21 3.79 1.31
C HIS A 224 -25.49 5.02 0.78
N ASP A 225 -24.17 4.95 0.60
CA ASP A 225 -23.39 6.08 0.07
C ASP A 225 -23.53 6.24 -1.47
N TYR A 226 -24.25 5.31 -2.13
CA TYR A 226 -24.57 5.43 -3.55
C TYR A 226 -25.82 6.27 -3.83
N PHE A 227 -26.68 6.50 -2.83
CA PHE A 227 -27.95 7.23 -3.01
C PHE A 227 -27.75 8.74 -3.01
N GLY A 228 -28.60 9.44 -3.77
CA GLY A 228 -28.65 10.89 -3.81
C GLY A 228 -27.61 11.54 -4.72
N HIS A 229 -26.86 10.74 -5.48
CA HIS A 229 -25.80 11.21 -6.38
C HIS A 229 -26.07 10.84 -7.85
N GLU A 230 -27.35 10.50 -8.15
CA GLU A 230 -27.77 10.13 -9.49
C GLU A 230 -27.59 11.32 -10.44
N GLY A 231 -26.76 11.14 -11.48
CA GLY A 231 -26.45 12.18 -12.45
C GLY A 231 -25.45 13.24 -11.97
N GLU A 232 -24.93 13.17 -10.74
CA GLU A 232 -23.86 14.08 -10.25
C GLU A 232 -22.48 13.62 -10.68
N LEU A 233 -22.11 12.39 -10.35
CA LEU A 233 -20.84 11.80 -10.78
C LEU A 233 -20.97 10.26 -10.85
N LEU A 234 -20.05 9.66 -11.60
CA LEU A 234 -19.89 8.21 -11.63
C LEU A 234 -19.11 7.76 -10.39
N ILE A 235 -19.74 6.94 -9.53
CA ILE A 235 -19.09 6.28 -8.41
C ILE A 235 -18.72 4.87 -8.84
N ALA A 236 -17.46 4.47 -8.69
CA ALA A 236 -17.02 3.12 -9.01
C ALA A 236 -16.15 2.53 -7.89
N GLU A 237 -16.56 1.35 -7.42
CA GLU A 237 -15.86 0.59 -6.38
C GLU A 237 -15.00 -0.51 -7.01
N MET A 238 -13.69 -0.40 -6.78
CA MET A 238 -12.67 -1.23 -7.42
C MET A 238 -12.38 -2.52 -6.66
N GLY A 239 -12.70 -2.58 -5.37
CA GLY A 239 -12.23 -3.57 -4.42
C GLY A 239 -11.02 -3.04 -3.63
N HIS A 240 -11.00 -3.36 -2.33
CA HIS A 240 -9.94 -2.89 -1.41
C HIS A 240 -8.58 -3.40 -1.88
N TYR A 241 -8.41 -4.72 -1.96
CA TYR A 241 -7.18 -5.36 -2.40
C TYR A 241 -6.77 -4.91 -3.80
N GLU A 242 -7.70 -4.87 -4.74
CA GLU A 242 -7.45 -4.53 -6.14
C GLU A 242 -6.92 -3.10 -6.28
N SER A 243 -7.39 -2.16 -5.44
CA SER A 243 -6.92 -0.78 -5.45
C SER A 243 -5.53 -0.62 -4.87
N GLU A 244 -5.14 -1.43 -3.89
CA GLU A 244 -3.92 -1.24 -3.09
C GLU A 244 -2.80 -2.27 -3.34
N GLN A 245 -3.06 -3.35 -4.08
CA GLN A 245 -2.08 -4.42 -4.31
C GLN A 245 -0.73 -3.94 -4.87
N TYR A 246 -0.70 -2.76 -5.50
CA TYR A 246 0.51 -2.15 -6.06
C TYR A 246 1.34 -1.35 -5.05
N THR A 247 0.90 -1.25 -3.80
CA THR A 247 1.65 -0.60 -2.71
C THR A 247 3.01 -1.26 -2.48
N ILE A 248 3.09 -2.58 -2.69
CA ILE A 248 4.35 -3.33 -2.60
C ILE A 248 5.41 -2.84 -3.61
N ASP A 249 4.99 -2.25 -4.73
CA ASP A 249 5.90 -1.68 -5.73
C ASP A 249 6.57 -0.42 -5.19
N ILE A 250 5.83 0.41 -4.43
CA ILE A 250 6.37 1.61 -3.77
C ILE A 250 7.46 1.21 -2.79
N PHE A 251 7.22 0.23 -1.93
CA PHE A 251 8.22 -0.28 -0.99
C PHE A 251 9.48 -0.78 -1.71
N ALA A 252 9.26 -1.57 -2.78
CA ALA A 252 10.37 -2.10 -3.56
C ALA A 252 11.21 -0.98 -4.20
N GLU A 253 10.58 0.05 -4.75
CA GLU A 253 11.25 1.20 -5.36
C GLU A 253 12.03 2.02 -4.32
N VAL A 254 11.42 2.33 -3.17
CA VAL A 254 12.08 3.08 -2.08
C VAL A 254 13.30 2.34 -1.57
N LEU A 255 13.13 1.07 -1.24
CA LEU A 255 14.21 0.27 -0.64
C LEU A 255 15.31 -0.07 -1.64
N SER A 256 14.99 -0.46 -2.88
CA SER A 256 16.01 -0.80 -3.89
C SER A 256 16.82 0.43 -4.32
N ARG A 257 16.20 1.60 -4.41
CA ARG A 257 16.91 2.86 -4.71
C ARG A 257 17.90 3.24 -3.61
N ARG A 258 17.51 3.04 -2.35
CA ARG A 258 18.32 3.43 -1.19
C ARG A 258 19.35 2.39 -0.82
N PHE A 259 19.02 1.11 -1.01
CA PHE A 259 19.80 -0.06 -0.58
C PHE A 259 19.88 -1.11 -1.68
N PRO A 260 20.69 -0.88 -2.73
CA PRO A 260 20.79 -1.82 -3.87
C PRO A 260 21.22 -3.24 -3.47
N GLU A 261 21.97 -3.37 -2.35
CA GLU A 261 22.47 -4.65 -1.85
C GLU A 261 21.48 -5.38 -0.92
N LEU A 262 20.40 -4.70 -0.50
CA LEU A 262 19.41 -5.33 0.37
C LEU A 262 18.60 -6.35 -0.42
N LYS A 263 18.50 -7.57 0.10
CA LYS A 263 17.57 -8.57 -0.43
C LYS A 263 16.14 -8.09 -0.24
N ILE A 264 15.43 -7.85 -1.33
CA ILE A 264 14.03 -7.43 -1.35
C ILE A 264 13.22 -8.49 -2.08
N VAL A 265 12.17 -9.00 -1.43
CA VAL A 265 11.30 -10.04 -1.97
C VAL A 265 9.86 -9.52 -1.91
N LYS A 266 9.17 -9.45 -3.03
CA LYS A 266 7.72 -9.27 -3.05
C LYS A 266 7.07 -10.61 -2.77
N THR A 267 6.05 -10.64 -1.89
CA THR A 267 5.33 -11.89 -1.62
C THR A 267 4.75 -12.49 -2.90
N SER A 268 4.82 -13.80 -3.01
CA SER A 268 4.16 -14.56 -4.09
C SER A 268 2.72 -14.92 -3.75
N LEU A 269 2.28 -14.64 -2.51
CA LEU A 269 0.97 -15.01 -2.01
C LEU A 269 -0.04 -13.92 -2.33
N ASN A 270 -1.21 -14.32 -2.81
CA ASN A 270 -2.37 -13.46 -2.87
C ASN A 270 -3.03 -13.46 -1.49
N THR A 271 -3.01 -12.31 -0.81
CA THR A 271 -3.59 -12.15 0.53
C THR A 271 -5.05 -11.69 0.51
N ASN A 272 -5.65 -11.48 -0.68
CA ASN A 272 -7.05 -11.08 -0.79
C ASN A 272 -7.98 -12.15 -0.18
N PRO A 273 -8.71 -11.83 0.90
CA PRO A 273 -9.62 -12.79 1.53
C PRO A 273 -10.95 -12.92 0.78
N ILE A 274 -11.21 -12.05 -0.21
CA ILE A 274 -12.49 -11.99 -0.93
C ILE A 274 -12.40 -12.85 -2.20
N ASN A 275 -13.37 -13.71 -2.34
CA ASN A 275 -13.53 -14.53 -3.53
C ASN A 275 -14.83 -14.16 -4.25
N TYR A 276 -14.78 -14.13 -5.56
CA TYR A 276 -15.93 -13.83 -6.43
C TYR A 276 -16.38 -15.12 -7.12
N LEU A 277 -17.66 -15.41 -7.02
CA LEU A 277 -18.29 -16.59 -7.66
C LEU A 277 -18.72 -16.27 -9.09
#